data_a15dc500ae3ae95672f21db50de7c339
#
_entry.id   a15dc500ae3ae95672f21db50de7c339
#
_cell.length_a   1.000
_cell.length_b   1.000
_cell.length_c   1.000
_cell.angle_alpha   90.00
_cell.angle_beta   90.00
_cell.angle_gamma   90.00
#
_symmetry.space_group_name_H-M   'P 1'
#
loop_
_entity.id
_entity.type
_entity.pdbx_description
1 polymer ?
#
loop_
_entity_poly.entity_id
_entity_poly.type
_entity_poly.pdbx_seq_one_letter_code
_entity_poly.pdbx_strand_id
1 'polypeptide(L)'
;FGIDTMLALTGDHPVVGDCPESKPVYDLDSVGILRMLTKMEETNCDCGGNEIAGGAPKFYKGASVTPVYDPIELQIMKLRQKVESGAEYIQTQGIFDLDTFKRFLEKVDAAGIRTHIMAGIIPLKAAGMARYMNENVPGIAVPQEMIDRLAAAAAEGKEKGVKGLPMQLGMEMAAEMIAKIQDEHL
;
A
#
# COMPACT_ATOMS: atom_id res chain seq x y z
N PHE A 1 5.16 -12.87 -22.32
CA PHE A 1 5.57 -13.25 -20.95
C PHE A 1 4.38 -13.69 -20.09
N GLY A 2 3.14 -13.50 -20.54
CA GLY A 2 1.94 -13.87 -19.78
C GLY A 2 1.70 -13.03 -18.50
N ILE A 3 2.19 -11.80 -18.46
CA ILE A 3 1.95 -10.85 -17.36
C ILE A 3 0.74 -10.00 -17.77
N ASP A 4 -0.32 -10.09 -16.99
CA ASP A 4 -1.59 -9.38 -17.20
C ASP A 4 -2.01 -8.53 -15.98
N THR A 5 -1.36 -8.70 -14.84
CA THR A 5 -1.67 -7.96 -13.61
C THR A 5 -0.59 -6.92 -13.34
N MET A 6 -0.99 -5.69 -13.11
CA MET A 6 -0.08 -4.55 -12.93
C MET A 6 -0.51 -3.70 -11.73
N LEU A 7 0.47 -3.33 -10.89
CA LEU A 7 0.30 -2.34 -9.82
C LEU A 7 0.99 -1.04 -10.24
N ALA A 8 0.20 -0.02 -10.59
CA ALA A 8 0.70 1.29 -11.00
C ALA A 8 1.10 2.13 -9.77
N LEU A 9 2.38 2.44 -9.65
CA LEU A 9 2.94 3.24 -8.57
C LEU A 9 3.65 4.48 -9.13
N THR A 10 3.55 5.59 -8.40
CA THR A 10 4.49 6.71 -8.54
C THR A 10 5.65 6.39 -7.59
N GLY A 11 6.86 6.23 -8.05
CA GLY A 11 8.02 5.94 -7.21
C GLY A 11 8.27 7.05 -6.17
N ASP A 12 9.01 6.72 -5.13
CA ASP A 12 9.44 7.70 -4.13
C ASP A 12 10.43 8.70 -4.71
N HIS A 13 10.51 9.90 -4.10
CA HIS A 13 11.48 10.90 -4.52
C HIS A 13 12.91 10.41 -4.22
N PRO A 14 13.90 10.60 -5.13
CA PRO A 14 15.27 10.16 -4.92
C PRO A 14 15.90 10.58 -3.60
N VAL A 15 15.45 11.70 -3.02
CA VAL A 15 15.94 12.20 -1.71
C VAL A 15 15.82 11.20 -0.56
N VAL A 16 14.90 10.23 -0.66
CA VAL A 16 14.70 9.18 0.36
C VAL A 16 15.43 7.87 0.02
N GLY A 17 16.14 7.83 -1.10
CA GLY A 17 16.90 6.68 -1.58
C GLY A 17 18.41 6.80 -1.34
N ASP A 18 19.16 5.85 -1.87
CA ASP A 18 20.61 5.76 -1.71
C ASP A 18 21.39 6.82 -2.50
N CYS A 19 20.75 7.47 -3.48
CA CYS A 19 21.33 8.52 -4.32
C CYS A 19 20.45 9.78 -4.29
N PRO A 20 20.40 10.52 -3.17
CA PRO A 20 19.48 11.65 -2.99
C PRO A 20 19.74 12.83 -3.94
N GLU A 21 20.94 12.91 -4.50
CA GLU A 21 21.34 13.91 -5.51
C GLU A 21 20.81 13.60 -6.92
N SER A 22 20.26 12.42 -7.14
CA SER A 22 19.71 12.03 -8.43
C SER A 22 18.54 12.92 -8.81
N LYS A 23 18.49 13.33 -10.10
CA LYS A 23 17.39 14.13 -10.61
C LYS A 23 16.13 13.27 -10.79
N PRO A 24 15.01 13.60 -10.14
CA PRO A 24 13.76 12.90 -10.37
C PRO A 24 13.23 13.18 -11.78
N VAL A 25 12.71 12.12 -12.43
CA VAL A 25 12.07 12.21 -13.74
C VAL A 25 10.71 11.55 -13.62
N TYR A 26 9.66 12.36 -13.54
CA TYR A 26 8.28 11.91 -13.37
C TYR A 26 7.47 12.23 -14.64
N ASP A 27 7.77 11.55 -15.76
CA ASP A 27 6.98 11.70 -16.99
C ASP A 27 5.54 11.20 -16.81
N LEU A 28 5.37 10.14 -16.01
CA LEU A 28 4.08 9.59 -15.63
C LEU A 28 4.03 9.35 -14.11
N ASP A 29 2.90 9.69 -13.51
CA ASP A 29 2.51 9.21 -12.19
C ASP A 29 1.62 7.96 -12.30
N SER A 30 1.19 7.41 -11.18
CA SER A 30 0.32 6.23 -11.17
C SER A 30 -1.01 6.44 -11.91
N VAL A 31 -1.56 7.64 -11.88
CA VAL A 31 -2.80 7.99 -12.61
C VAL A 31 -2.54 8.05 -14.11
N GLY A 32 -1.42 8.64 -14.52
CA GLY A 32 -0.98 8.69 -15.91
C GLY A 32 -0.73 7.29 -16.49
N ILE A 33 -0.09 6.39 -15.70
CA ILE A 33 0.12 4.98 -16.08
C ILE A 33 -1.22 4.27 -16.28
N LEU A 34 -2.17 4.39 -15.34
CA LEU A 34 -3.49 3.78 -15.44
C LEU A 34 -4.24 4.23 -16.69
N ARG A 35 -4.25 5.54 -16.98
CA ARG A 35 -4.87 6.11 -18.20
C ARG A 35 -4.22 5.60 -19.46
N MET A 36 -2.90 5.50 -19.48
CA MET A 36 -2.15 4.96 -20.60
C MET A 36 -2.55 3.52 -20.88
N LEU A 37 -2.55 2.66 -19.86
CA LEU A 37 -2.93 1.25 -19.99
C LEU A 37 -4.38 1.10 -20.46
N THR A 38 -5.30 1.86 -19.89
CA THR A 38 -6.72 1.86 -20.29
C THR A 38 -6.87 2.28 -21.73
N LYS A 39 -6.16 3.34 -22.18
CA LYS A 39 -6.16 3.77 -23.58
C LYS A 39 -5.64 2.68 -24.52
N MET A 40 -4.57 1.98 -24.15
CA MET A 40 -4.03 0.87 -24.96
C MET A 40 -5.05 -0.26 -25.13
N GLU A 41 -5.80 -0.61 -24.08
CA GLU A 41 -6.87 -1.60 -24.13
C GLU A 41 -8.02 -1.16 -25.06
N GLU A 42 -8.43 0.11 -24.96
CA GLU A 42 -9.57 0.64 -25.71
C GLU A 42 -9.27 0.87 -27.20
N THR A 43 -8.05 1.28 -27.51
CA THR A 43 -7.69 1.72 -28.88
C THR A 43 -6.85 0.74 -29.67
N ASN A 44 -6.32 -0.31 -29.03
CA ASN A 44 -5.31 -1.21 -29.62
C ASN A 44 -4.07 -0.48 -30.15
N CYS A 45 -3.73 0.67 -29.56
CA CYS A 45 -2.58 1.47 -29.97
C CYS A 45 -1.63 1.72 -28.79
N ASP A 46 -0.35 1.84 -29.08
CA ASP A 46 0.66 2.30 -28.13
C ASP A 46 0.54 3.83 -27.86
N CYS A 47 1.42 4.37 -27.02
CA CYS A 47 1.44 5.80 -26.68
C CYS A 47 1.73 6.69 -27.90
N GLY A 48 2.43 6.18 -28.92
CA GLY A 48 2.73 6.87 -30.17
C GLY A 48 1.60 6.81 -31.20
N GLY A 49 0.53 6.06 -30.91
CA GLY A 49 -0.60 5.84 -31.82
C GLY A 49 -0.38 4.72 -32.81
N ASN A 50 0.68 3.90 -32.66
CA ASN A 50 0.90 2.74 -33.50
C ASN A 50 0.05 1.56 -33.05
N GLU A 51 -0.52 0.83 -34.03
CA GLU A 51 -1.29 -0.37 -33.72
C GLU A 51 -0.42 -1.45 -33.03
N ILE A 52 -0.96 -2.07 -31.98
CA ILE A 52 -0.27 -3.12 -31.24
C ILE A 52 -0.44 -4.45 -31.98
N ALA A 53 0.67 -5.04 -32.43
CA ALA A 53 0.67 -6.33 -33.10
C ALA A 53 0.16 -7.44 -32.15
N GLY A 54 -0.83 -8.21 -32.61
CA GLY A 54 -1.44 -9.29 -31.82
C GLY A 54 -2.72 -8.91 -31.08
N GLY A 55 -3.19 -7.68 -31.22
CA GLY A 55 -4.44 -7.17 -30.65
C GLY A 55 -4.28 -6.40 -29.34
N ALA A 56 -5.37 -5.79 -28.90
CA ALA A 56 -5.38 -4.97 -27.70
C ALA A 56 -4.97 -5.79 -26.45
N PRO A 57 -4.04 -5.27 -25.63
CA PRO A 57 -3.69 -5.92 -24.37
C PRO A 57 -4.88 -5.91 -23.42
N LYS A 58 -4.85 -6.80 -22.43
CA LYS A 58 -5.77 -6.80 -21.28
C LYS A 58 -4.96 -6.83 -20.01
N PHE A 59 -5.25 -5.88 -19.12
CA PHE A 59 -4.56 -5.75 -17.84
C PHE A 59 -5.57 -5.74 -16.70
N TYR A 60 -5.27 -6.47 -15.64
CA TYR A 60 -5.90 -6.27 -14.34
C TYR A 60 -5.10 -5.21 -13.59
N LYS A 61 -5.61 -3.98 -13.56
CA LYS A 61 -4.88 -2.78 -13.15
C LYS A 61 -5.13 -2.46 -11.69
N GLY A 62 -4.06 -2.31 -10.93
CA GLY A 62 -4.10 -1.88 -9.53
C GLY A 62 -3.38 -0.56 -9.29
N ALA A 63 -3.66 0.02 -8.14
CA ALA A 63 -2.95 1.16 -7.59
C ALA A 63 -2.84 1.07 -6.07
N SER A 64 -2.10 1.99 -5.45
CA SER A 64 -1.95 2.04 -4.00
C SER A 64 -2.73 3.20 -3.37
N VAL A 65 -3.03 3.07 -2.07
CA VAL A 65 -3.58 4.14 -1.23
C VAL A 65 -2.98 4.07 0.17
N THR A 66 -2.96 5.20 0.86
CA THR A 66 -2.42 5.31 2.22
C THR A 66 -3.53 5.76 3.18
N PRO A 67 -4.13 4.85 3.96
CA PRO A 67 -5.29 5.16 4.82
C PRO A 67 -4.99 6.12 5.99
N VAL A 68 -3.73 6.24 6.39
CA VAL A 68 -3.32 6.94 7.62
C VAL A 68 -3.05 8.44 7.46
N TYR A 69 -3.08 8.98 6.23
CA TYR A 69 -2.83 10.41 6.03
C TYR A 69 -4.01 11.28 6.47
N ASP A 70 -3.67 12.42 7.07
CA ASP A 70 -4.60 13.48 7.43
C ASP A 70 -4.27 14.76 6.62
N PRO A 71 -5.23 15.41 5.96
CA PRO A 71 -6.64 15.02 5.90
C PRO A 71 -6.91 13.82 4.95
N ILE A 72 -7.75 12.90 5.41
CA ILE A 72 -8.11 11.69 4.69
C ILE A 72 -8.81 11.98 3.35
N GLU A 73 -9.48 13.11 3.23
CA GLU A 73 -10.21 13.55 2.04
C GLU A 73 -9.29 13.62 0.81
N LEU A 74 -8.04 13.99 0.99
CA LEU A 74 -7.05 14.00 -0.09
C LEU A 74 -6.76 12.58 -0.61
N GLN A 75 -6.73 11.60 0.28
CA GLN A 75 -6.55 10.20 -0.12
C GLN A 75 -7.79 9.67 -0.85
N ILE A 76 -8.98 10.04 -0.42
CA ILE A 76 -10.24 9.69 -1.10
C ILE A 76 -10.29 10.31 -2.50
N MET A 77 -9.88 11.58 -2.66
CA MET A 77 -9.80 12.22 -3.98
C MET A 77 -8.81 11.50 -4.90
N LYS A 78 -7.60 11.18 -4.41
CA LYS A 78 -6.58 10.44 -5.16
C LYS A 78 -7.06 9.03 -5.53
N LEU A 79 -7.74 8.35 -4.60
CA LEU A 79 -8.33 7.04 -4.83
C LEU A 79 -9.37 7.09 -5.95
N ARG A 80 -10.28 8.07 -5.91
CA ARG A 80 -11.28 8.29 -6.96
C ARG A 80 -10.62 8.46 -8.32
N GLN A 81 -9.61 9.33 -8.44
CA GLN A 81 -8.88 9.55 -9.68
C GLN A 81 -8.25 8.27 -10.23
N LYS A 82 -7.71 7.42 -9.36
CA LYS A 82 -7.12 6.12 -9.75
C LYS A 82 -8.19 5.16 -10.28
N VAL A 83 -9.32 5.05 -9.59
CA VAL A 83 -10.44 4.19 -10.02
C VAL A 83 -11.04 4.69 -11.34
N GLU A 84 -11.29 6.00 -11.47
CA GLU A 84 -11.77 6.62 -12.71
C GLU A 84 -10.77 6.50 -13.88
N SER A 85 -9.50 6.31 -13.58
CA SER A 85 -8.43 6.10 -14.57
C SER A 85 -8.22 4.61 -14.92
N GLY A 86 -9.04 3.71 -14.37
CA GLY A 86 -9.06 2.29 -14.72
C GLY A 86 -8.46 1.34 -13.68
N ALA A 87 -8.21 1.79 -12.44
CA ALA A 87 -7.80 0.87 -11.38
C ALA A 87 -8.98 -0.03 -10.97
N GLU A 88 -8.76 -1.33 -11.00
CA GLU A 88 -9.74 -2.37 -10.65
C GLU A 88 -9.54 -2.89 -9.23
N TYR A 89 -8.30 -2.79 -8.71
CA TYR A 89 -8.00 -3.09 -7.32
C TYR A 89 -7.06 -2.05 -6.71
N ILE A 90 -7.13 -1.93 -5.40
CA ILE A 90 -6.30 -0.99 -4.63
C ILE A 90 -5.59 -1.75 -3.52
N GLN A 91 -4.29 -1.60 -3.43
CA GLN A 91 -3.49 -2.10 -2.33
C GLN A 91 -3.24 -0.97 -1.33
N THR A 92 -3.58 -1.18 -0.06
CA THR A 92 -3.29 -0.18 0.98
C THR A 92 -1.83 -0.25 1.41
N GLN A 93 -1.31 0.85 1.95
CA GLN A 93 -0.11 0.83 2.79
C GLN A 93 -0.36 -0.03 4.04
N GLY A 94 0.70 -0.43 4.75
CA GLY A 94 0.60 -1.28 5.93
C GLY A 94 -0.36 -0.74 6.98
N ILE A 95 -1.31 -1.58 7.40
CA ILE A 95 -2.33 -1.28 8.40
C ILE A 95 -1.88 -1.83 9.75
N PHE A 96 -1.81 -0.98 10.76
CA PHE A 96 -1.46 -1.32 12.12
C PHE A 96 -2.53 -0.92 13.13
N ASP A 97 -3.55 -0.16 12.69
CA ASP A 97 -4.69 0.27 13.49
C ASP A 97 -5.99 0.04 12.72
N LEU A 98 -6.85 -0.82 13.28
CA LEU A 98 -8.10 -1.24 12.67
C LEU A 98 -9.11 -0.07 12.57
N ASP A 99 -9.16 0.79 13.58
CA ASP A 99 -10.12 1.90 13.60
C ASP A 99 -9.79 2.95 12.54
N THR A 100 -8.51 3.18 12.27
CA THR A 100 -8.06 4.02 11.15
C THR A 100 -8.45 3.40 9.82
N PHE A 101 -8.32 2.08 9.67
CA PHE A 101 -8.74 1.39 8.44
C PHE A 101 -10.26 1.45 8.24
N LYS A 102 -11.05 1.22 9.29
CA LYS A 102 -12.51 1.34 9.24
C LYS A 102 -12.96 2.74 8.80
N ARG A 103 -12.42 3.77 9.43
CA ARG A 103 -12.71 5.18 9.03
C ARG A 103 -12.39 5.46 7.56
N PHE A 104 -11.30 4.89 7.06
CA PHE A 104 -10.96 5.00 5.65
C PHE A 104 -12.02 4.30 4.78
N LEU A 105 -12.42 3.06 5.09
CA LEU A 105 -13.44 2.33 4.32
C LEU A 105 -14.81 3.04 4.35
N GLU A 106 -15.23 3.58 5.49
CA GLU A 106 -16.44 4.39 5.60
C GLU A 106 -16.40 5.62 4.67
N LYS A 107 -15.25 6.30 4.58
CA LYS A 107 -15.07 7.43 3.66
C LYS A 107 -15.08 7.00 2.19
N VAL A 108 -14.51 5.85 1.87
CA VAL A 108 -14.55 5.26 0.52
C VAL A 108 -15.99 4.97 0.12
N ASP A 109 -16.76 4.34 1.01
CA ASP A 109 -18.17 4.01 0.77
C ASP A 109 -19.04 5.27 0.63
N ALA A 110 -18.89 6.22 1.55
CA ALA A 110 -19.58 7.52 1.51
C ALA A 110 -19.26 8.32 0.23
N ALA A 111 -18.06 8.15 -0.32
CA ALA A 111 -17.68 8.73 -1.60
C ALA A 111 -18.26 7.98 -2.81
N GLY A 112 -18.94 6.84 -2.62
CA GLY A 112 -19.48 6.01 -3.69
C GLY A 112 -18.42 5.33 -4.56
N ILE A 113 -17.19 5.17 -4.05
CA ILE A 113 -16.11 4.51 -4.77
C ILE A 113 -16.28 3.00 -4.63
N ARG A 114 -16.29 2.28 -5.75
CA ARG A 114 -16.41 0.82 -5.80
C ARG A 114 -15.15 0.23 -6.45
N THR A 115 -14.38 -0.52 -5.68
CA THR A 115 -13.14 -1.17 -6.11
C THR A 115 -12.78 -2.28 -5.12
N HIS A 116 -11.97 -3.24 -5.53
CA HIS A 116 -11.40 -4.23 -4.60
C HIS A 116 -10.29 -3.58 -3.78
N ILE A 117 -10.38 -3.67 -2.45
CA ILE A 117 -9.36 -3.13 -1.55
C ILE A 117 -8.63 -4.29 -0.89
N MET A 118 -7.32 -4.33 -1.09
CA MET A 118 -6.40 -5.29 -0.48
C MET A 118 -5.74 -4.63 0.72
N ALA A 119 -6.04 -5.12 1.92
CA ALA A 119 -5.43 -4.65 3.16
C ALA A 119 -3.95 -5.07 3.23
N GLY A 120 -3.04 -4.10 3.30
CA GLY A 120 -1.61 -4.35 3.46
C GLY A 120 -1.28 -4.74 4.90
N ILE A 121 -0.74 -5.93 5.13
CA ILE A 121 -0.33 -6.40 6.46
C ILE A 121 1.17 -6.64 6.47
N ILE A 122 1.87 -6.00 7.42
CA ILE A 122 3.33 -6.08 7.55
C ILE A 122 3.68 -6.67 8.93
N PRO A 123 4.16 -7.91 9.02
CA PRO A 123 4.63 -8.48 10.29
C PRO A 123 5.88 -7.74 10.79
N LEU A 124 5.83 -7.22 12.00
CA LEU A 124 6.92 -6.48 12.62
C LEU A 124 7.93 -7.47 13.24
N LYS A 125 9.22 -7.35 12.88
CA LYS A 125 10.29 -8.23 13.36
C LYS A 125 10.91 -7.76 14.68
N ALA A 126 10.86 -6.46 14.96
CA ALA A 126 11.48 -5.85 16.13
C ALA A 126 10.95 -4.42 16.36
N ALA A 127 11.05 -3.92 17.59
CA ALA A 127 10.71 -2.53 17.92
C ALA A 127 11.53 -1.50 17.12
N GLY A 128 12.80 -1.81 16.81
CA GLY A 128 13.64 -0.95 15.96
C GLY A 128 13.10 -0.79 14.54
N MET A 129 12.61 -1.88 13.93
CA MET A 129 11.95 -1.83 12.62
C MET A 129 10.72 -0.93 12.66
N ALA A 130 9.85 -1.08 13.67
CA ALA A 130 8.64 -0.29 13.81
C ALA A 130 8.94 1.21 13.96
N ARG A 131 9.92 1.57 14.79
CA ARG A 131 10.38 2.96 14.94
C ARG A 131 10.92 3.51 13.62
N TYR A 132 11.82 2.77 12.97
CA TYR A 132 12.37 3.17 11.68
C TYR A 132 11.28 3.42 10.65
N MET A 133 10.26 2.56 10.59
CA MET A 133 9.14 2.72 9.66
C MET A 133 8.34 3.99 9.95
N ASN A 134 8.07 4.30 11.23
CA ASN A 134 7.38 5.54 11.62
C ASN A 134 8.17 6.81 11.25
N GLU A 135 9.49 6.75 11.33
CA GLU A 135 10.37 7.89 11.10
C GLU A 135 10.70 8.10 9.61
N ASN A 136 10.80 7.02 8.84
CA ASN A 136 11.40 7.04 7.51
C ASN A 136 10.49 6.57 6.37
N VAL A 137 9.36 5.89 6.68
CA VAL A 137 8.48 5.35 5.64
C VAL A 137 7.18 6.14 5.59
N PRO A 138 6.98 6.99 4.56
CA PRO A 138 5.76 7.77 4.44
C PRO A 138 4.51 6.88 4.42
N GLY A 139 3.50 7.28 5.21
CA GLY A 139 2.23 6.55 5.24
C GLY A 139 2.21 5.29 6.10
N ILE A 140 3.22 5.08 6.91
CA ILE A 140 3.23 4.09 7.99
C ILE A 140 2.98 4.79 9.32
N ALA A 141 2.11 4.20 10.14
CA ALA A 141 1.84 4.63 11.50
C ALA A 141 1.67 3.40 12.39
N VAL A 142 2.76 2.92 12.98
CA VAL A 142 2.74 1.83 13.96
C VAL A 142 2.41 2.41 15.32
N PRO A 143 1.34 1.96 16.01
CA PRO A 143 0.99 2.42 17.35
C PRO A 143 2.12 2.20 18.36
N GLN A 144 2.30 3.16 19.28
CA GLN A 144 3.34 3.08 20.30
C GLN A 144 3.22 1.82 21.17
N GLU A 145 2.00 1.40 21.47
CA GLU A 145 1.74 0.16 22.22
C GLU A 145 2.37 -1.06 21.54
N MET A 146 2.27 -1.20 20.22
CA MET A 146 2.89 -2.30 19.48
C MET A 146 4.41 -2.25 19.59
N ILE A 147 4.99 -1.05 19.52
CA ILE A 147 6.43 -0.84 19.65
C ILE A 147 6.89 -1.27 21.05
N ASP A 148 6.16 -0.89 22.09
CA ASP A 148 6.49 -1.21 23.48
C ASP A 148 6.36 -2.71 23.75
N ARG A 149 5.35 -3.37 23.23
CA ARG A 149 5.19 -4.83 23.31
C ARG A 149 6.36 -5.57 22.64
N LEU A 150 6.81 -5.12 21.48
CA LEU A 150 7.98 -5.70 20.79
C LEU A 150 9.28 -5.46 21.57
N ALA A 151 9.43 -4.30 22.20
CA ALA A 151 10.59 -4.00 23.03
C ALA A 151 10.61 -4.88 24.31
N ALA A 152 9.46 -5.07 24.95
CA ALA A 152 9.31 -5.97 26.09
C ALA A 152 9.64 -7.42 25.73
N ALA A 153 9.15 -7.92 24.60
CA ALA A 153 9.47 -9.27 24.11
C ALA A 153 10.99 -9.43 23.82
N ALA A 154 11.66 -8.38 23.36
CA ALA A 154 13.11 -8.40 23.15
C ALA A 154 13.88 -8.49 24.49
N ALA A 155 13.45 -7.75 25.52
CA ALA A 155 14.02 -7.81 26.86
C ALA A 155 13.83 -9.18 27.51
N GLU A 156 12.62 -9.72 27.43
CA GLU A 156 12.30 -11.07 27.92
C GLU A 156 13.13 -12.16 27.23
N GLY A 157 13.27 -12.07 25.91
CA GLY A 157 14.08 -13.01 25.14
C GLY A 157 15.55 -12.98 25.57
N LYS A 158 16.08 -11.79 25.84
CA LYS A 158 17.46 -11.63 26.37
C LYS A 158 17.62 -12.25 27.74
N GLU A 159 16.68 -12.01 28.64
CA GLU A 159 16.69 -12.55 30.00
C GLU A 159 16.60 -14.08 30.02
N LYS A 160 15.71 -14.64 29.21
CA LYS A 160 15.47 -16.10 29.13
C LYS A 160 16.43 -16.83 28.16
N GLY A 161 17.30 -16.13 27.48
CA GLY A 161 18.18 -16.73 26.45
C GLY A 161 17.43 -17.25 25.21
N VAL A 162 16.19 -16.77 24.97
CA VAL A 162 15.35 -17.18 23.83
C VAL A 162 15.45 -16.15 22.71
N LYS A 163 15.84 -16.61 21.52
CA LYS A 163 15.92 -15.76 20.32
C LYS A 163 14.58 -15.72 19.59
N GLY A 164 14.29 -14.58 18.93
CA GLY A 164 13.18 -14.46 17.99
C GLY A 164 11.82 -14.12 18.61
N LEU A 165 11.70 -13.94 19.93
CA LEU A 165 10.42 -13.58 20.58
C LEU A 165 9.75 -12.34 19.97
N PRO A 166 10.47 -11.23 19.65
CA PRO A 166 9.81 -10.08 19.00
C PRO A 166 9.22 -10.40 17.63
N MET A 167 9.93 -11.21 16.83
CA MET A 167 9.44 -11.62 15.51
C MET A 167 8.20 -12.51 15.61
N GLN A 168 8.20 -13.46 16.56
CA GLN A 168 7.03 -14.31 16.83
C GLN A 168 5.83 -13.44 17.23
N LEU A 169 6.01 -12.53 18.19
CA LEU A 169 4.96 -11.60 18.63
C LEU A 169 4.45 -10.74 17.47
N GLY A 170 5.34 -10.24 16.60
CA GLY A 170 4.95 -9.45 15.43
C GLY A 170 4.13 -10.25 14.41
N MET A 171 4.40 -11.54 14.26
CA MET A 171 3.57 -12.44 13.44
C MET A 171 2.21 -12.70 14.07
N GLU A 172 2.15 -12.87 15.40
CA GLU A 172 0.90 -13.02 16.16
C GLU A 172 0.02 -11.76 16.02
N MET A 173 0.60 -10.56 16.18
CA MET A 173 -0.10 -9.29 15.98
C MET A 173 -0.65 -9.15 14.54
N ALA A 174 0.13 -9.57 13.54
CA ALA A 174 -0.32 -9.55 12.15
C ALA A 174 -1.48 -10.54 11.91
N ALA A 175 -1.39 -11.74 12.47
CA ALA A 175 -2.47 -12.73 12.40
C ALA A 175 -3.74 -12.25 13.10
N GLU A 176 -3.62 -11.61 14.27
CA GLU A 176 -4.75 -10.99 14.97
C GLU A 176 -5.42 -9.89 14.14
N MET A 177 -4.63 -9.06 13.44
CA MET A 177 -5.17 -8.03 12.55
C MET A 177 -5.94 -8.64 11.38
N ILE A 178 -5.39 -9.68 10.74
CA ILE A 178 -6.07 -10.41 9.66
C ILE A 178 -7.40 -10.99 10.16
N ALA A 179 -7.39 -11.66 11.32
CA ALA A 179 -8.60 -12.24 11.90
C ALA A 179 -9.67 -11.17 12.15
N LYS A 180 -9.31 -10.03 12.74
CA LYS A 180 -10.25 -8.92 12.97
C LYS A 180 -10.84 -8.35 11.68
N ILE A 181 -10.02 -8.18 10.63
CA ILE A 181 -10.49 -7.72 9.31
C ILE A 181 -11.49 -8.73 8.72
N GLN A 182 -11.23 -10.03 8.84
CA GLN A 182 -12.11 -11.08 8.34
C GLN A 182 -13.41 -11.17 9.15
N ASP A 183 -13.34 -11.14 10.48
CA ASP A 183 -14.49 -11.25 11.38
C ASP A 183 -15.46 -10.08 11.20
N GLU A 184 -14.94 -8.90 10.90
CA GLU A 184 -15.75 -7.70 10.67
C GLU A 184 -16.15 -7.51 9.19
N HIS A 185 -15.79 -8.45 8.32
CA HIS A 185 -16.11 -8.43 6.87
C HIS A 185 -15.65 -7.14 6.16
N LEU A 186 -14.47 -6.64 6.53
CA LEU A 186 -13.85 -5.41 5.99
C LEU A 186 -13.06 -5.68 4.72
#